data_c1c9a4580d077915985c531f4c13d9d4
#
_entry.id   c1c9a4580d077915985c531f4c13d9d4
#
_cell.length_a   1.000
_cell.length_b   1.000
_cell.length_c   1.000
_cell.angle_alpha   90.00
_cell.angle_beta   90.00
_cell.angle_gamma   90.00
#
_symmetry.space_group_name_H-M   'P 1'
#
loop_
_entity.id
_entity.type
_entity.pdbx_description
1 polymer ?
#
loop_
_entity_poly.entity_id
_entity_poly.type
_entity_poly.pdbx_seq_one_letter_code
_entity_poly.pdbx_strand_id
1 'polypeptide(L)'
;MERLIKTSGFKGTATVMAILFLLVSCGVPKATIQIDDYTLLRGGKEVLGKKDGLVAFVFENNQRKVPFNQFIVDKYKLGSYQDVSYWVTIDGTKYKVLVYENAELEKYFDTSAFMVSNVEPELTIIGSKARFLALSVIDEYNEDCLADGSLHQNTVLEYLKKLKREYYSD
;
A
#
# COMPACT_ATOMS: atom_id res chain seq x y z
N MET A 1 4.29 53.18 -56.22
CA MET A 1 4.94 51.83 -56.18
C MET A 1 5.04 51.37 -54.70
N GLU A 2 3.97 50.79 -54.20
CA GLU A 2 3.97 50.27 -52.85
C GLU A 2 4.30 48.79 -52.89
N ARG A 3 5.28 48.40 -52.09
CA ARG A 3 5.70 47.00 -51.96
C ARG A 3 4.86 46.36 -50.85
N LEU A 4 3.97 45.46 -51.20
CA LEU A 4 3.28 44.55 -50.31
C LEU A 4 4.29 43.60 -49.65
N ILE A 5 4.59 43.81 -48.39
CA ILE A 5 5.37 42.89 -47.56
C ILE A 5 4.47 41.70 -47.20
N LYS A 6 4.83 40.57 -47.76
CA LYS A 6 4.10 39.29 -47.62
C LYS A 6 4.38 38.69 -46.23
N THR A 7 3.45 38.85 -45.27
CA THR A 7 3.48 38.31 -43.90
C THR A 7 3.09 36.84 -43.84
N SER A 8 3.72 35.99 -44.66
CA SER A 8 3.42 34.57 -44.73
C SER A 8 4.29 33.68 -43.81
N GLY A 9 5.39 34.22 -43.26
CA GLY A 9 6.30 33.40 -42.44
C GLY A 9 5.92 33.23 -40.97
N PHE A 10 5.12 34.13 -40.42
CA PHE A 10 4.88 34.18 -38.97
C PHE A 10 3.86 33.15 -38.47
N LYS A 11 2.93 32.69 -39.31
CA LYS A 11 1.93 31.70 -38.94
C LYS A 11 2.50 30.29 -38.86
N GLY A 12 3.51 29.96 -39.67
CA GLY A 12 4.16 28.64 -39.65
C GLY A 12 5.03 28.41 -38.42
N THR A 13 5.76 29.43 -37.97
CA THR A 13 6.61 29.31 -36.76
C THR A 13 5.82 29.16 -35.47
N ALA A 14 4.68 29.85 -35.34
CA ALA A 14 3.81 29.71 -34.20
C ALA A 14 3.19 28.31 -34.10
N THR A 15 2.81 27.71 -35.23
CA THR A 15 2.24 26.36 -35.29
C THR A 15 3.29 25.30 -34.96
N VAL A 16 4.52 25.42 -35.45
CA VAL A 16 5.62 24.50 -35.11
C VAL A 16 5.98 24.58 -33.63
N MET A 17 6.00 25.78 -33.05
CA MET A 17 6.27 25.97 -31.63
C MET A 17 5.16 25.38 -30.74
N ALA A 18 3.89 25.50 -31.13
CA ALA A 18 2.77 24.87 -30.41
C ALA A 18 2.83 23.34 -30.47
N ILE A 19 3.24 22.75 -31.61
CA ILE A 19 3.42 21.30 -31.73
C ILE A 19 4.61 20.81 -30.88
N LEU A 20 5.69 21.58 -30.79
CA LEU A 20 6.82 21.24 -29.91
C LEU A 20 6.41 21.25 -28.44
N PHE A 21 5.56 22.17 -27.99
CA PHE A 21 5.05 22.20 -26.63
C PHE A 21 4.14 21.02 -26.30
N LEU A 22 3.41 20.48 -27.27
CA LEU A 22 2.58 19.27 -27.08
C LEU A 22 3.40 17.99 -26.96
N LEU A 23 4.60 17.95 -27.54
CA LEU A 23 5.49 16.78 -27.45
C LEU A 23 6.30 16.72 -26.15
N VAL A 24 6.40 17.81 -25.40
CA VAL A 24 7.12 17.86 -24.10
C VAL A 24 6.21 17.51 -22.92
N SER A 25 4.93 17.20 -23.17
CA SER A 25 4.04 16.63 -22.15
C SER A 25 4.38 15.13 -21.91
N CYS A 26 5.67 14.83 -21.74
CA CYS A 26 6.08 13.58 -21.11
C CYS A 26 5.62 13.65 -19.66
N GLY A 27 4.58 12.89 -19.33
CA GLY A 27 4.13 12.74 -17.95
C GLY A 27 5.33 12.40 -17.07
N VAL A 28 5.50 13.13 -15.99
CA VAL A 28 6.52 12.80 -14.97
C VAL A 28 6.33 11.33 -14.61
N PRO A 29 7.34 10.48 -14.79
CA PRO A 29 7.20 9.07 -14.43
C PRO A 29 6.82 9.01 -12.96
N LYS A 30 5.66 8.39 -12.65
CA LYS A 30 5.22 8.18 -11.28
C LYS A 30 6.28 7.31 -10.62
N ALA A 31 6.87 7.77 -9.52
CA ALA A 31 7.85 6.99 -8.80
C ALA A 31 7.22 5.64 -8.42
N THR A 32 7.85 4.57 -8.86
CA THR A 32 7.40 3.22 -8.57
C THR A 32 7.99 2.77 -7.25
N ILE A 33 7.16 2.31 -6.34
CA ILE A 33 7.58 1.76 -5.04
C ILE A 33 7.72 0.25 -5.20
N GLN A 34 8.94 -0.26 -5.03
CA GLN A 34 9.19 -1.69 -4.95
C GLN A 34 9.20 -2.10 -3.49
N ILE A 35 8.43 -3.14 -3.15
CA ILE A 35 8.38 -3.69 -1.80
C ILE A 35 9.12 -5.03 -1.83
N ASP A 36 10.43 -5.02 -1.50
CA ASP A 36 11.25 -6.23 -1.51
C ASP A 36 10.90 -7.17 -0.35
N ASP A 37 10.75 -6.64 0.85
CA ASP A 37 10.34 -7.41 2.04
C ASP A 37 9.08 -6.80 2.68
N TYR A 38 9.16 -5.57 3.14
CA TYR A 38 8.05 -4.77 3.64
C TYR A 38 8.38 -3.29 3.56
N THR A 39 7.35 -2.46 3.69
CA THR A 39 7.52 -1.01 3.87
C THR A 39 6.58 -0.50 4.95
N LEU A 40 6.96 0.57 5.63
CA LEU A 40 6.09 1.26 6.57
C LEU A 40 5.47 2.46 5.88
N LEU A 41 4.15 2.50 5.80
CA LEU A 41 3.40 3.60 5.22
C LEU A 41 2.56 4.30 6.27
N ARG A 42 2.54 5.62 6.20
CA ARG A 42 1.66 6.48 7.01
C ARG A 42 0.31 6.67 6.33
N GLY A 43 -0.69 7.10 7.08
CA GLY A 43 -2.00 7.44 6.53
C GLY A 43 -3.00 6.30 6.51
N GLY A 44 -2.80 5.26 7.33
CA GLY A 44 -3.78 4.20 7.55
C GLY A 44 -5.06 4.68 8.23
N LYS A 45 -5.79 3.73 8.80
CA LYS A 45 -7.06 4.02 9.47
C LYS A 45 -6.87 4.98 10.64
N GLU A 46 -7.74 5.97 10.72
CA GLU A 46 -7.81 6.82 11.90
C GLU A 46 -8.44 6.08 13.08
N VAL A 47 -7.85 6.23 14.25
CA VAL A 47 -8.40 5.72 15.50
C VAL A 47 -9.07 6.86 16.26
N LEU A 48 -10.18 6.56 16.93
CA LEU A 48 -10.94 7.55 17.69
C LEU A 48 -10.04 8.32 18.65
N GLY A 49 -10.04 9.64 18.51
CA GLY A 49 -9.23 10.55 19.33
C GLY A 49 -7.83 10.86 18.79
N LYS A 50 -7.42 10.25 17.67
CA LYS A 50 -6.14 10.52 16.99
C LYS A 50 -6.42 11.22 15.66
N LYS A 51 -5.61 12.23 15.33
CA LYS A 51 -5.73 12.99 14.07
C LYS A 51 -4.91 12.38 12.93
N ASP A 52 -3.87 11.64 13.28
CA ASP A 52 -2.98 11.02 12.31
C ASP A 52 -3.42 9.58 12.06
N GLY A 53 -3.49 9.21 10.81
CA GLY A 53 -3.74 7.82 10.42
C GLY A 53 -2.60 6.91 10.88
N LEU A 54 -2.93 5.67 11.25
CA LEU A 54 -1.96 4.69 11.73
C LEU A 54 -0.89 4.39 10.68
N VAL A 55 0.30 4.09 11.15
CA VAL A 55 1.36 3.51 10.31
C VAL A 55 0.99 2.07 10.01
N ALA A 56 1.21 1.65 8.77
CA ALA A 56 0.97 0.28 8.35
C ALA A 56 2.26 -0.39 7.86
N PHE A 57 2.43 -1.64 8.25
CA PHE A 57 3.41 -2.57 7.73
C PHE A 57 2.82 -3.20 6.47
N VAL A 58 3.35 -2.84 5.30
CA VAL A 58 2.83 -3.26 3.99
C VAL A 58 3.80 -4.21 3.34
N PHE A 59 3.29 -5.30 2.78
CA PHE A 59 4.07 -6.28 2.04
C PHE A 59 3.27 -6.85 0.86
N GLU A 60 3.97 -7.39 -0.12
CA GLU A 60 3.35 -8.04 -1.28
C GLU A 60 2.65 -9.32 -0.83
N ASN A 61 1.47 -9.58 -1.35
CA ASN A 61 0.71 -10.78 -1.04
C ASN A 61 1.02 -11.91 -2.03
N ASN A 62 1.20 -13.11 -1.53
CA ASN A 62 1.25 -14.28 -2.39
C ASN A 62 -0.17 -14.77 -2.72
N GLN A 63 -0.68 -14.36 -3.87
CA GLN A 63 -2.04 -14.66 -4.32
C GLN A 63 -2.34 -16.17 -4.51
N ARG A 64 -1.31 -17.02 -4.52
CA ARG A 64 -1.47 -18.47 -4.58
C ARG A 64 -1.77 -19.11 -3.23
N LYS A 65 -1.58 -18.37 -2.15
CA LYS A 65 -1.86 -18.80 -0.79
C LYS A 65 -3.32 -18.60 -0.43
N VAL A 66 -3.76 -19.25 0.64
CA VAL A 66 -5.05 -18.97 1.24
C VAL A 66 -5.17 -17.48 1.59
N PRO A 67 -6.37 -16.89 1.58
CA PRO A 67 -6.55 -15.51 2.00
C PRO A 67 -5.93 -15.25 3.37
N PHE A 68 -5.27 -14.11 3.55
CA PHE A 68 -4.57 -13.80 4.80
C PHE A 68 -5.51 -13.82 6.01
N ASN A 69 -6.75 -13.32 5.84
CA ASN A 69 -7.76 -13.39 6.90
C ASN A 69 -8.09 -14.84 7.30
N GLN A 70 -8.14 -15.76 6.35
CA GLN A 70 -8.31 -17.19 6.62
C GLN A 70 -7.14 -17.72 7.47
N PHE A 71 -5.91 -17.45 7.05
CA PHE A 71 -4.71 -17.82 7.79
C PHE A 71 -4.73 -17.30 9.23
N ILE A 72 -5.12 -16.02 9.44
CA ILE A 72 -5.24 -15.43 10.78
C ILE A 72 -6.30 -16.13 11.63
N VAL A 73 -7.46 -16.39 11.04
CA VAL A 73 -8.56 -17.09 11.76
C VAL A 73 -8.13 -18.50 12.18
N ASP A 74 -7.47 -19.22 11.29
CA ASP A 74 -7.02 -20.59 11.57
C ASP A 74 -5.90 -20.61 12.63
N LYS A 75 -4.97 -19.67 12.54
CA LYS A 75 -3.84 -19.53 13.47
C LYS A 75 -4.27 -19.17 14.88
N TYR A 76 -5.17 -18.18 15.03
CA TYR A 76 -5.58 -17.65 16.33
C TYR A 76 -6.92 -18.19 16.81
N LYS A 77 -7.54 -19.12 16.05
CA LYS A 77 -8.84 -19.73 16.36
C LYS A 77 -9.94 -18.68 16.56
N LEU A 78 -9.98 -17.69 15.68
CA LEU A 78 -10.97 -16.63 15.71
C LEU A 78 -12.32 -17.15 15.18
N GLY A 79 -13.41 -16.56 15.69
CA GLY A 79 -14.78 -17.05 15.37
C GLY A 79 -15.32 -16.62 14.00
N SER A 80 -14.67 -15.70 13.30
CA SER A 80 -15.20 -15.11 12.05
C SER A 80 -14.09 -14.69 11.10
N TYR A 81 -14.29 -14.96 9.81
CA TYR A 81 -13.43 -14.48 8.71
C TYR A 81 -13.67 -13.01 8.34
N GLN A 82 -14.69 -12.37 8.92
CA GLN A 82 -15.05 -10.99 8.59
C GLN A 82 -14.36 -9.99 9.51
N ASP A 83 -13.68 -10.45 10.55
CA ASP A 83 -12.97 -9.58 11.46
C ASP A 83 -11.68 -9.07 10.82
N VAL A 84 -11.67 -7.78 10.51
CA VAL A 84 -10.49 -7.05 10.02
C VAL A 84 -9.52 -6.69 11.15
N SER A 85 -9.68 -7.28 12.35
CA SER A 85 -8.80 -7.03 13.49
C SER A 85 -8.84 -8.19 14.51
N TYR A 86 -7.73 -8.38 15.19
CA TYR A 86 -7.60 -9.39 16.26
C TYR A 86 -6.66 -8.92 17.36
N TRP A 87 -6.79 -9.50 18.53
CA TRP A 87 -5.90 -9.26 19.66
C TRP A 87 -4.82 -10.33 19.75
N VAL A 88 -3.60 -9.89 20.07
CA VAL A 88 -2.46 -10.77 20.31
C VAL A 88 -1.70 -10.31 21.55
N THR A 89 -1.11 -11.26 22.28
CA THR A 89 -0.20 -10.94 23.39
C THR A 89 1.23 -11.25 22.96
N ILE A 90 2.09 -10.24 23.03
CA ILE A 90 3.52 -10.34 22.71
C ILE A 90 4.29 -9.86 23.93
N ASP A 91 5.15 -10.70 24.48
CA ASP A 91 5.97 -10.41 25.67
C ASP A 91 5.13 -9.88 26.86
N GLY A 92 3.91 -10.44 27.05
CA GLY A 92 3.02 -10.06 28.13
C GLY A 92 2.17 -8.81 27.88
N THR A 93 2.40 -8.08 26.80
CA THR A 93 1.62 -6.89 26.41
C THR A 93 0.59 -7.25 25.35
N LYS A 94 -0.62 -6.71 25.47
CA LYS A 94 -1.71 -6.92 24.51
C LYS A 94 -1.66 -5.87 23.42
N TYR A 95 -1.83 -6.34 22.19
CA TYR A 95 -1.89 -5.50 20.98
C TYR A 95 -3.10 -5.87 20.15
N LYS A 96 -3.70 -4.88 19.52
CA LYS A 96 -4.72 -5.07 18.49
C LYS A 96 -4.11 -4.88 17.13
N VAL A 97 -4.18 -5.92 16.30
CA VAL A 97 -3.74 -5.90 14.92
C VAL A 97 -4.94 -5.61 14.03
N LEU A 98 -4.80 -4.61 13.16
CA LEU A 98 -5.77 -4.23 12.14
C LEU A 98 -5.25 -4.72 10.80
N VAL A 99 -6.08 -5.39 10.02
CA VAL A 99 -5.73 -5.96 8.72
C VAL A 99 -6.43 -5.17 7.62
N TYR A 100 -5.69 -4.80 6.58
CA TYR A 100 -6.23 -4.14 5.40
C TYR A 100 -5.98 -5.02 4.18
N GLU A 101 -7.05 -5.38 3.50
CA GLU A 101 -7.04 -6.11 2.24
C GLU A 101 -7.92 -5.44 1.20
N ASN A 102 -7.56 -5.59 -0.09
CA ASN A 102 -8.38 -5.14 -1.22
C ASN A 102 -8.90 -3.70 -1.06
N ALA A 103 -10.22 -3.52 -1.08
CA ALA A 103 -10.87 -2.22 -1.01
C ALA A 103 -10.57 -1.46 0.29
N GLU A 104 -10.34 -2.16 1.41
CA GLU A 104 -9.96 -1.52 2.67
C GLU A 104 -8.53 -0.96 2.59
N LEU A 105 -7.61 -1.65 1.93
CA LEU A 105 -6.26 -1.14 1.67
C LEU A 105 -6.29 0.07 0.73
N GLU A 106 -7.00 -0.04 -0.40
CA GLU A 106 -7.11 1.03 -1.40
C GLU A 106 -7.80 2.30 -0.87
N LYS A 107 -8.65 2.15 0.16
CA LYS A 107 -9.31 3.28 0.81
C LYS A 107 -8.35 4.23 1.51
N TYR A 108 -7.25 3.70 2.07
CA TYR A 108 -6.28 4.48 2.85
C TYR A 108 -4.98 4.75 2.11
N PHE A 109 -4.61 3.90 1.14
CA PHE A 109 -3.32 3.96 0.48
C PHE A 109 -3.45 3.98 -1.04
N ASP A 110 -2.68 4.83 -1.70
CA ASP A 110 -2.52 4.78 -3.16
C ASP A 110 -1.58 3.63 -3.52
N THR A 111 -2.16 2.49 -3.85
CA THR A 111 -1.42 1.28 -4.26
C THR A 111 -0.99 1.30 -5.72
N SER A 112 -1.42 2.30 -6.51
CA SER A 112 -1.10 2.39 -7.94
C SER A 112 0.38 2.64 -8.24
N ALA A 113 1.12 3.12 -7.25
CA ALA A 113 2.57 3.34 -7.35
C ALA A 113 3.40 2.09 -7.00
N PHE A 114 2.78 1.04 -6.43
CA PHE A 114 3.49 -0.16 -6.01
C PHE A 114 3.76 -1.07 -7.21
N MET A 115 5.01 -1.56 -7.31
CA MET A 115 5.39 -2.56 -8.30
C MET A 115 5.11 -3.95 -7.73
N VAL A 116 4.46 -4.80 -8.55
CA VAL A 116 4.19 -6.20 -8.21
C VAL A 116 5.27 -7.06 -8.85
N SER A 117 5.99 -7.84 -8.04
CA SER A 117 7.10 -8.69 -8.51
C SER A 117 6.59 -9.97 -9.18
N ASN A 118 5.44 -10.49 -8.75
CA ASN A 118 4.89 -11.76 -9.20
C ASN A 118 3.68 -11.56 -10.12
N VAL A 119 3.91 -11.01 -11.32
CA VAL A 119 2.87 -10.89 -12.34
C VAL A 119 2.78 -12.22 -13.10
N GLU A 120 1.91 -13.12 -12.65
CA GLU A 120 1.46 -14.21 -13.51
C GLU A 120 0.13 -13.87 -14.18
N PRO A 121 -0.09 -14.30 -15.45
CA PRO A 121 -1.34 -14.07 -16.14
C PRO A 121 -2.50 -14.74 -15.39
N GLU A 122 -3.67 -14.11 -15.43
CA GLU A 122 -4.93 -14.44 -14.73
C GLU A 122 -5.50 -15.83 -15.07
N LEU A 123 -4.80 -16.89 -14.78
CA LEU A 123 -5.32 -18.24 -14.92
C LEU A 123 -5.73 -18.76 -13.54
N THR A 124 -7.02 -18.66 -13.24
CA THR A 124 -7.73 -19.36 -12.16
C THR A 124 -7.07 -19.22 -10.79
N ILE A 125 -7.16 -18.03 -10.18
CA ILE A 125 -6.63 -17.78 -8.85
C ILE A 125 -7.56 -18.46 -7.83
N ILE A 126 -7.12 -19.59 -7.32
CA ILE A 126 -7.67 -20.19 -6.10
C ILE A 126 -6.89 -19.53 -4.95
N GLY A 127 -7.35 -18.40 -4.44
CA GLY A 127 -6.63 -17.71 -3.37
C GLY A 127 -7.08 -16.26 -3.18
N SER A 128 -6.27 -15.49 -2.49
CA SER A 128 -6.52 -14.07 -2.27
C SER A 128 -6.36 -13.26 -3.55
N LYS A 129 -7.31 -12.35 -3.81
CA LYS A 129 -7.21 -11.38 -4.91
C LYS A 129 -6.41 -10.14 -4.53
N ALA A 130 -6.05 -9.98 -3.26
CA ALA A 130 -5.25 -8.86 -2.80
C ALA A 130 -3.84 -8.94 -3.36
N ARG A 131 -3.31 -7.84 -3.89
CA ARG A 131 -1.92 -7.75 -4.35
C ARG A 131 -0.97 -7.42 -3.21
N PHE A 132 -1.44 -6.62 -2.28
CA PHE A 132 -0.71 -6.19 -1.10
C PHE A 132 -1.57 -6.39 0.13
N LEU A 133 -0.91 -6.60 1.24
CA LEU A 133 -1.49 -6.69 2.58
C LEU A 133 -0.87 -5.60 3.44
N ALA A 134 -1.68 -4.98 4.28
CA ALA A 134 -1.20 -4.01 5.25
C ALA A 134 -1.71 -4.34 6.64
N LEU A 135 -0.85 -4.13 7.64
CA LEU A 135 -1.15 -4.38 9.04
C LEU A 135 -0.77 -3.16 9.86
N SER A 136 -1.72 -2.63 10.64
CA SER A 136 -1.43 -1.64 11.68
C SER A 136 -1.61 -2.26 13.05
N VAL A 137 -0.87 -1.76 14.03
CA VAL A 137 -0.91 -2.31 15.38
C VAL A 137 -1.06 -1.19 16.40
N ILE A 138 -2.02 -1.35 17.29
CA ILE A 138 -2.24 -0.44 18.42
C ILE A 138 -2.18 -1.21 19.75
N ASP A 139 -1.84 -0.52 20.80
CA ASP A 139 -1.91 -1.03 22.16
C ASP A 139 -3.31 -0.87 22.78
N GLU A 140 -3.44 -1.16 24.08
CA GLU A 140 -4.69 -1.02 24.83
C GLU A 140 -5.15 0.43 25.00
N TYR A 141 -4.24 1.42 24.77
CA TYR A 141 -4.52 2.86 24.83
C TYR A 141 -4.79 3.46 23.45
N ASN A 142 -4.90 2.64 22.41
CA ASN A 142 -5.01 3.05 21.01
C ASN A 142 -3.80 3.87 20.52
N GLU A 143 -2.61 3.67 21.12
CA GLU A 143 -1.39 4.27 20.61
C GLU A 143 -0.85 3.44 19.43
N ASP A 144 -0.35 4.13 18.40
CA ASP A 144 0.26 3.50 17.23
C ASP A 144 1.61 2.88 17.60
N CYS A 145 1.66 1.56 17.57
CA CYS A 145 2.87 0.81 17.90
C CYS A 145 3.91 0.78 16.77
N LEU A 146 3.54 1.21 15.56
CA LEU A 146 4.46 1.29 14.41
C LEU A 146 4.96 2.72 14.15
N ALA A 147 4.43 3.72 14.84
CA ALA A 147 4.87 5.10 14.71
C ALA A 147 6.34 5.28 15.09
N ASP A 148 6.99 6.25 14.44
CA ASP A 148 8.38 6.60 14.77
C ASP A 148 8.49 7.01 16.24
N GLY A 149 9.44 6.41 16.94
CA GLY A 149 9.67 6.66 18.37
C GLY A 149 8.76 5.90 19.33
N SER A 150 7.86 5.04 18.83
CA SER A 150 7.10 4.12 19.69
C SER A 150 8.04 3.13 20.39
N LEU A 151 7.90 2.99 21.70
CA LEU A 151 8.67 2.01 22.49
C LEU A 151 8.36 0.58 22.08
N HIS A 152 7.22 0.34 21.45
CA HIS A 152 6.75 -0.97 20.99
C HIS A 152 7.18 -1.30 19.57
N GLN A 153 7.76 -0.36 18.82
CA GLN A 153 7.98 -0.50 17.38
C GLN A 153 8.82 -1.74 17.04
N ASN A 154 9.94 -1.94 17.72
CA ASN A 154 10.82 -3.06 17.43
C ASN A 154 10.15 -4.41 17.71
N THR A 155 9.50 -4.55 18.86
CA THR A 155 8.79 -5.78 19.26
C THR A 155 7.68 -6.12 18.28
N VAL A 156 6.90 -5.11 17.89
CA VAL A 156 5.80 -5.27 16.95
C VAL A 156 6.32 -5.60 15.53
N LEU A 157 7.36 -4.93 15.08
CA LEU A 157 7.98 -5.23 13.79
C LEU A 157 8.50 -6.67 13.70
N GLU A 158 9.16 -7.16 14.73
CA GLU A 158 9.64 -8.56 14.76
C GLU A 158 8.47 -9.55 14.74
N TYR A 159 7.40 -9.25 15.46
CA TYR A 159 6.18 -10.05 15.40
C TYR A 159 5.59 -10.07 13.97
N LEU A 160 5.44 -8.92 13.32
CA LEU A 160 4.85 -8.83 11.98
C LEU A 160 5.73 -9.51 10.91
N LYS A 161 7.04 -9.38 11.00
CA LYS A 161 7.99 -10.10 10.14
C LYS A 161 7.87 -11.62 10.32
N LYS A 162 7.74 -12.08 11.57
CA LYS A 162 7.53 -13.49 11.87
C LYS A 162 6.20 -13.97 11.30
N LEU A 163 5.12 -13.22 11.51
CA LEU A 163 3.78 -13.53 11.00
C LEU A 163 3.77 -13.65 9.47
N LYS A 164 4.42 -12.71 8.78
CA LYS A 164 4.60 -12.75 7.32
C LYS A 164 5.32 -14.03 6.89
N ARG A 165 6.47 -14.36 7.52
CA ARG A 165 7.21 -15.59 7.19
C ARG A 165 6.37 -16.85 7.39
N GLU A 166 5.60 -16.93 8.46
CA GLU A 166 4.70 -18.05 8.73
C GLU A 166 3.62 -18.16 7.63
N TYR A 167 2.99 -17.04 7.26
CA TYR A 167 2.02 -17.01 6.17
C TYR A 167 2.60 -17.48 4.82
N TYR A 168 3.86 -17.13 4.53
CA TYR A 168 4.52 -17.59 3.30
C TYR A 168 4.96 -19.06 3.35
N SER A 169 5.12 -19.63 4.54
CA SER A 169 5.56 -21.02 4.72
C SER A 169 4.41 -22.02 4.70
N ASP A 170 3.19 -21.55 4.98
CA ASP A 170 1.96 -22.32 5.03
C ASP A 170 1.42 -22.63 3.63
#